data_0e7844f828266b0eb99eed2ebf49aa47
#
_entry.id   0e7844f828266b0eb99eed2ebf49aa47
#
_cell.length_a   1.000
_cell.length_b   1.000
_cell.length_c   1.000
_cell.angle_alpha   90.00
_cell.angle_beta   90.00
_cell.angle_gamma   90.00
#
_symmetry.space_group_name_H-M   'P 1'
#
loop_
_entity.id
_entity.type
_entity.pdbx_description
1 polymer ?
#
loop_
_entity_poly.entity_id
_entity_poly.type
_entity_poly.pdbx_seq_one_letter_code
_entity_poly.pdbx_strand_id
1 'polypeptide(L)'
;MPGGGARGAYEAGVLLAFQDAGLPTHLITTTSVGCINAAGYAAHSDSVVGNAESLVESWFDLTPPAVGIEWTRYAWMLAGLIAASAGFGNLITHELAVRGLTLHLHNPALTWFALGLTGTAVLLLYDHLPYLSHVVRNFFRSTTWEPDRRKVALSLVANLTVWGFLILLLLSIHFHIRAEGISLSYPWAALLAAGLLGLLAALRNVVRAPLSALLHRVLRLPLRAGLFPNFERGRLLRQRIPAERLRASPIHVIFTATDLEAGTVHYFSNKPPEELAAAPGADPRFAAEEVSTVDDLVRAVIAASALPIVYEPITLGGRLYADGAIVSTQPTRPAIRLGAELLFVVMMDPPQERYSEAKTFIDIGLRSLDILMSQNLLTDLKVVGDINAACERAAAEIGARPEEVEIDMGTRRFRYLKIFTVRPNAPLAGTALDFSGETIGPDLLHGYRDACAQIENFLAYAQQAKFRRPRRVLRFSPEHDPSRTA
;
A
#
# COMPACT_ATOMS: atom_id res chain seq x y z
N MET A 1 -0.09 12.35 -8.16
CA MET A 1 -1.11 11.78 -7.23
C MET A 1 -0.38 11.08 -6.11
N PRO A 2 -0.64 11.44 -4.85
CA PRO A 2 0.09 10.95 -3.68
C PRO A 2 -0.40 9.60 -3.15
N GLY A 3 0.16 9.18 -2.00
CA GLY A 3 -0.35 8.08 -1.20
C GLY A 3 -1.31 8.55 -0.12
N GLY A 4 -2.27 7.71 0.29
CA GLY A 4 -3.24 8.06 1.36
C GLY A 4 -4.24 6.97 1.72
N GLY A 5 -4.12 5.78 1.16
CA GLY A 5 -5.02 4.64 1.44
C GLY A 5 -6.48 4.95 1.08
N ALA A 6 -7.41 4.76 2.01
CA ALA A 6 -8.83 4.98 1.77
C ALA A 6 -9.19 6.45 1.42
N ARG A 7 -8.37 7.42 1.86
CA ARG A 7 -8.50 8.84 1.45
C ARG A 7 -8.33 9.05 -0.06
N GLY A 8 -7.88 8.03 -0.80
CA GLY A 8 -7.84 8.04 -2.27
C GLY A 8 -9.20 8.23 -2.96
N ALA A 9 -10.32 8.12 -2.24
CA ALA A 9 -11.63 8.52 -2.73
C ALA A 9 -11.65 10.01 -3.14
N TYR A 10 -10.93 10.87 -2.41
CA TYR A 10 -10.72 12.27 -2.78
C TYR A 10 -10.09 12.41 -4.16
N GLU A 11 -9.04 11.64 -4.45
CA GLU A 11 -8.38 11.65 -5.77
C GLU A 11 -9.32 11.17 -6.89
N ALA A 12 -10.17 10.17 -6.60
CA ALA A 12 -11.18 9.73 -7.57
C ALA A 12 -12.16 10.85 -7.93
N GLY A 13 -12.55 11.66 -6.94
CA GLY A 13 -13.34 12.88 -7.15
C GLY A 13 -12.61 13.92 -8.00
N VAL A 14 -11.30 14.11 -7.79
CA VAL A 14 -10.47 14.99 -8.62
C VAL A 14 -10.44 14.53 -10.07
N LEU A 15 -10.23 13.23 -10.30
CA LEU A 15 -10.20 12.64 -11.65
C LEU A 15 -11.55 12.72 -12.35
N LEU A 16 -12.65 12.60 -11.60
CA LEU A 16 -14.00 12.80 -12.15
C LEU A 16 -14.19 14.25 -12.62
N ALA A 17 -13.77 15.24 -11.85
CA ALA A 17 -13.82 16.64 -12.28
C ALA A 17 -12.97 16.92 -13.51
N PHE A 18 -11.82 16.24 -13.67
CA PHE A 18 -10.98 16.35 -14.85
C PHE A 18 -11.68 15.76 -16.09
N GLN A 19 -12.34 14.61 -15.93
CA GLN A 19 -13.16 14.00 -16.99
C GLN A 19 -14.28 14.94 -17.42
N ASP A 20 -15.08 15.45 -16.47
CA ASP A 20 -16.24 16.31 -16.74
C ASP A 20 -15.84 17.63 -17.43
N ALA A 21 -14.68 18.16 -17.08
CA ALA A 21 -14.11 19.34 -17.74
C ALA A 21 -13.44 19.02 -19.09
N GLY A 22 -13.36 17.76 -19.50
CA GLY A 22 -12.65 17.36 -20.70
C GLY A 22 -11.15 17.69 -20.66
N LEU A 23 -10.54 17.70 -19.47
CA LEU A 23 -9.15 18.11 -19.28
C LEU A 23 -8.19 17.05 -19.81
N PRO A 24 -7.36 17.37 -20.85
CA PRO A 24 -6.41 16.40 -21.38
C PRO A 24 -5.33 16.08 -20.35
N THR A 25 -5.18 14.80 -20.06
CA THR A 25 -4.21 14.27 -19.10
C THR A 25 -3.24 13.36 -19.84
N HIS A 26 -2.03 13.85 -20.17
CA HIS A 26 -1.06 13.09 -20.95
C HIS A 26 -0.17 12.20 -20.09
N LEU A 27 0.09 12.63 -18.86
CA LEU A 27 0.99 11.95 -17.92
C LEU A 27 0.42 12.02 -16.51
N ILE A 28 0.37 10.87 -15.84
CA ILE A 28 0.05 10.80 -14.41
C ILE A 28 1.23 10.12 -13.69
N THR A 29 1.83 10.81 -12.73
CA THR A 29 2.83 10.25 -11.83
C THR A 29 2.22 9.95 -10.48
N THR A 30 2.47 8.77 -9.96
CA THR A 30 1.64 8.21 -8.88
C THR A 30 2.45 7.50 -7.81
N THR A 31 1.88 7.47 -6.61
CA THR A 31 2.40 6.71 -5.46
C THR A 31 1.23 6.09 -4.70
N SER A 32 1.40 4.89 -4.16
CA SER A 32 0.42 4.22 -3.28
C SER A 32 -0.96 4.08 -3.93
N VAL A 33 -2.02 4.53 -3.26
CA VAL A 33 -3.40 4.51 -3.78
C VAL A 33 -3.55 5.29 -5.08
N GLY A 34 -2.77 6.34 -5.26
CA GLY A 34 -2.73 7.09 -6.52
C GLY A 34 -2.40 6.20 -7.72
N CYS A 35 -1.60 5.13 -7.54
CA CYS A 35 -1.31 4.13 -8.58
C CYS A 35 -2.58 3.39 -9.01
N ILE A 36 -3.43 3.04 -8.05
CA ILE A 36 -4.70 2.34 -8.29
C ILE A 36 -5.67 3.26 -9.04
N ASN A 37 -5.82 4.49 -8.56
CA ASN A 37 -6.72 5.48 -9.14
C ASN A 37 -6.31 5.84 -10.58
N ALA A 38 -5.03 6.13 -10.80
CA ALA A 38 -4.54 6.46 -12.14
C ALA A 38 -4.62 5.28 -13.11
N ALA A 39 -4.32 4.05 -12.64
CA ALA A 39 -4.47 2.86 -13.46
C ALA A 39 -5.92 2.63 -13.87
N GLY A 40 -6.88 2.78 -12.94
CA GLY A 40 -8.31 2.69 -13.23
C GLY A 40 -8.77 3.76 -14.20
N TYR A 41 -8.38 5.01 -13.99
CA TYR A 41 -8.70 6.16 -14.84
C TYR A 41 -8.18 6.00 -16.27
N ALA A 42 -6.92 5.58 -16.40
CA ALA A 42 -6.28 5.40 -17.71
C ALA A 42 -6.79 4.16 -18.46
N ALA A 43 -7.05 3.05 -17.76
CA ALA A 43 -7.47 1.79 -18.35
C ALA A 43 -8.87 1.83 -18.98
N HIS A 44 -9.71 2.79 -18.59
CA HIS A 44 -11.07 2.91 -19.10
C HIS A 44 -11.23 4.04 -20.12
N SER A 45 -10.14 4.55 -20.68
CA SER A 45 -10.18 5.62 -21.68
C SER A 45 -9.45 5.24 -22.97
N ASP A 46 -10.05 5.66 -24.08
CA ASP A 46 -9.47 5.56 -25.42
C ASP A 46 -8.90 6.92 -25.91
N SER A 47 -8.85 7.94 -25.02
CA SER A 47 -8.35 9.28 -25.29
C SER A 47 -7.42 9.78 -24.16
N VAL A 48 -6.83 10.95 -24.33
CA VAL A 48 -6.06 11.61 -23.25
C VAL A 48 -6.96 12.21 -22.15
N VAL A 49 -8.27 12.14 -22.29
CA VAL A 49 -9.22 12.36 -21.19
C VAL A 49 -9.59 10.99 -20.65
N GLY A 50 -9.21 10.71 -19.41
CA GLY A 50 -9.48 9.44 -18.76
C GLY A 50 -10.95 9.23 -18.42
N ASN A 51 -11.32 8.04 -17.97
CA ASN A 51 -12.67 7.72 -17.52
C ASN A 51 -12.66 7.39 -16.02
N ALA A 52 -13.30 8.23 -15.23
CA ALA A 52 -13.40 8.09 -13.79
C ALA A 52 -14.69 7.43 -13.31
N GLU A 53 -15.71 7.23 -14.15
CA GLU A 53 -16.99 6.66 -13.74
C GLU A 53 -16.81 5.26 -13.12
N SER A 54 -16.15 4.36 -13.83
CA SER A 54 -15.86 3.00 -13.35
C SER A 54 -14.97 3.01 -12.09
N LEU A 55 -14.09 4.00 -11.95
CA LEU A 55 -13.29 4.20 -10.76
C LEU A 55 -14.16 4.62 -9.56
N VAL A 56 -15.05 5.57 -9.75
CA VAL A 56 -15.98 6.05 -8.71
C VAL A 56 -16.91 4.92 -8.26
N GLU A 57 -17.51 4.18 -9.19
CA GLU A 57 -18.31 2.99 -8.88
C GLU A 57 -17.50 1.98 -8.05
N SER A 58 -16.23 1.77 -8.44
CA SER A 58 -15.34 0.88 -7.71
C SER A 58 -15.11 1.32 -6.27
N TRP A 59 -15.01 2.63 -6.01
CA TRP A 59 -14.85 3.16 -4.66
C TRP A 59 -16.08 2.91 -3.78
N PHE A 60 -17.30 3.04 -4.33
CA PHE A 60 -18.53 2.74 -3.57
C PHE A 60 -18.71 1.25 -3.28
N ASP A 61 -18.15 0.38 -4.11
CA ASP A 61 -18.17 -1.08 -3.91
C ASP A 61 -17.08 -1.57 -2.95
N LEU A 62 -16.16 -0.69 -2.51
CA LEU A 62 -15.08 -1.09 -1.61
C LEU A 62 -15.60 -1.39 -0.21
N THR A 63 -15.09 -2.49 0.31
CA THR A 63 -15.25 -2.86 1.71
C THR A 63 -13.90 -3.26 2.28
N PRO A 64 -13.66 -3.17 3.60
CA PRO A 64 -12.40 -3.58 4.19
C PRO A 64 -11.94 -5.00 3.77
N PRO A 65 -12.82 -6.03 3.73
CA PRO A 65 -12.44 -7.35 3.24
C PRO A 65 -12.06 -7.38 1.75
N ALA A 66 -12.67 -6.54 0.91
CA ALA A 66 -12.36 -6.50 -0.52
C ALA A 66 -10.93 -6.02 -0.81
N VAL A 67 -10.41 -5.14 0.05
CA VAL A 67 -9.01 -4.69 0.01
C VAL A 67 -8.07 -5.54 0.87
N GLY A 68 -8.55 -6.67 1.39
CA GLY A 68 -7.76 -7.64 2.16
C GLY A 68 -7.65 -7.31 3.66
N ILE A 69 -8.36 -6.31 4.17
CA ILE A 69 -8.37 -5.94 5.60
C ILE A 69 -9.42 -6.78 6.33
N GLU A 70 -9.00 -7.93 6.83
CA GLU A 70 -9.88 -8.88 7.52
C GLU A 70 -9.57 -8.94 9.02
N TRP A 71 -10.21 -8.10 9.81
CA TRP A 71 -10.07 -8.11 11.28
C TRP A 71 -10.67 -9.36 11.93
N THR A 72 -11.64 -9.99 11.29
CA THR A 72 -12.32 -11.21 11.80
C THR A 72 -11.35 -12.36 12.05
N ARG A 73 -10.24 -12.45 11.31
CA ARG A 73 -9.21 -13.47 11.55
C ARG A 73 -8.56 -13.33 12.94
N TYR A 74 -8.41 -12.10 13.45
CA TYR A 74 -7.89 -11.88 14.79
C TYR A 74 -8.90 -12.27 15.88
N ALA A 75 -10.20 -12.13 15.61
CA ALA A 75 -11.25 -12.66 16.47
C ALA A 75 -11.20 -14.20 16.53
N TRP A 76 -10.98 -14.88 15.42
CA TRP A 76 -10.75 -16.32 15.37
C TRP A 76 -9.48 -16.74 16.12
N MET A 77 -8.39 -15.98 15.96
CA MET A 77 -7.16 -16.19 16.73
C MET A 77 -7.43 -16.12 18.23
N LEU A 78 -8.14 -15.09 18.68
CA LEU A 78 -8.49 -14.92 20.10
C LEU A 78 -9.40 -16.05 20.58
N ALA A 79 -10.43 -16.41 19.83
CA ALA A 79 -11.31 -17.54 20.15
C ALA A 79 -10.53 -18.86 20.25
N GLY A 80 -9.63 -19.11 19.32
CA GLY A 80 -8.74 -20.28 19.35
C GLY A 80 -7.83 -20.28 20.57
N LEU A 81 -7.27 -19.12 20.93
CA LEU A 81 -6.42 -18.95 22.12
C LEU A 81 -7.21 -19.24 23.40
N ILE A 82 -8.41 -18.70 23.54
CA ILE A 82 -9.29 -18.92 24.68
C ILE A 82 -9.67 -20.40 24.78
N ALA A 83 -10.09 -21.02 23.69
CA ALA A 83 -10.48 -22.44 23.68
C ALA A 83 -9.31 -23.37 23.99
N ALA A 84 -8.13 -23.10 23.40
CA ALA A 84 -6.92 -23.88 23.69
C ALA A 84 -6.48 -23.72 25.16
N SER A 85 -6.47 -22.48 25.68
CA SER A 85 -6.11 -22.19 27.06
C SER A 85 -7.06 -22.85 28.06
N ALA A 86 -8.38 -22.76 27.82
CA ALA A 86 -9.38 -23.41 28.66
C ALA A 86 -9.26 -24.94 28.59
N GLY A 87 -9.10 -25.51 27.40
CA GLY A 87 -8.96 -26.96 27.23
C GLY A 87 -7.72 -27.52 27.91
N PHE A 88 -6.54 -26.98 27.65
CA PHE A 88 -5.30 -27.45 28.24
C PHE A 88 -5.15 -27.06 29.71
N GLY A 89 -5.67 -25.90 30.14
CA GLY A 89 -5.70 -25.50 31.54
C GLY A 89 -6.50 -26.48 32.39
N ASN A 90 -7.65 -26.94 31.92
CA ASN A 90 -8.44 -27.95 32.61
C ASN A 90 -7.80 -29.34 32.61
N LEU A 91 -7.08 -29.71 31.57
CA LEU A 91 -6.26 -30.92 31.51
C LEU A 91 -5.18 -30.94 32.57
N ILE A 92 -4.54 -29.80 32.83
CA ILE A 92 -3.46 -29.63 33.79
C ILE A 92 -3.96 -29.76 35.24
N THR A 93 -5.16 -29.27 35.54
CA THR A 93 -5.66 -29.17 36.93
C THR A 93 -6.44 -30.35 37.45
N HIS A 94 -6.86 -31.30 36.67
CA HIS A 94 -7.68 -32.44 37.07
C HIS A 94 -9.04 -32.15 37.71
N GLU A 95 -9.36 -30.92 38.09
CA GLU A 95 -10.63 -30.59 38.75
C GLU A 95 -11.44 -29.58 37.96
N LEU A 96 -12.62 -29.98 37.51
CA LEU A 96 -13.68 -29.13 37.01
C LEU A 96 -14.80 -29.02 38.01
N ALA A 97 -14.61 -28.17 38.96
CA ALA A 97 -15.72 -27.60 39.70
C ALA A 97 -16.00 -26.19 39.18
N VAL A 98 -16.55 -26.06 37.98
CA VAL A 98 -17.32 -24.86 37.63
C VAL A 98 -18.60 -24.95 38.44
N ARG A 99 -18.61 -24.35 39.62
CA ARG A 99 -19.81 -24.23 40.45
C ARG A 99 -20.88 -23.54 39.60
N GLY A 100 -21.88 -24.29 39.11
CA GLY A 100 -23.08 -23.79 38.47
C GLY A 100 -23.33 -24.23 37.02
N LEU A 101 -22.39 -24.84 36.31
CA LEU A 101 -22.62 -25.41 34.99
C LEU A 101 -22.17 -26.89 34.98
N THR A 102 -23.04 -27.79 35.44
CA THR A 102 -22.83 -29.23 35.30
C THR A 102 -23.16 -29.67 33.88
N LEU A 103 -22.21 -29.54 32.96
CA LEU A 103 -22.20 -30.29 31.74
C LEU A 103 -21.87 -31.76 32.09
N HIS A 104 -22.88 -32.64 32.10
CA HIS A 104 -22.67 -34.07 32.25
C HIS A 104 -21.97 -34.64 31.01
N LEU A 105 -20.66 -34.53 30.97
CA LEU A 105 -19.83 -35.12 29.91
C LEU A 105 -19.34 -36.49 30.33
N HIS A 106 -19.54 -37.50 29.50
CA HIS A 106 -19.24 -38.91 29.79
C HIS A 106 -17.75 -39.18 30.08
N ASN A 107 -16.86 -38.31 29.62
CA ASN A 107 -15.43 -38.31 29.91
C ASN A 107 -14.85 -36.88 29.89
N PRO A 108 -14.76 -36.22 31.02
CA PRO A 108 -14.33 -34.82 31.08
C PRO A 108 -12.91 -34.60 30.53
N ALA A 109 -11.98 -35.51 30.76
CA ALA A 109 -10.61 -35.39 30.30
C ALA A 109 -10.52 -35.39 28.75
N LEU A 110 -11.28 -36.26 28.10
CA LEU A 110 -11.32 -36.33 26.63
C LEU A 110 -11.95 -35.08 26.05
N THR A 111 -12.96 -34.50 26.67
CA THR A 111 -13.64 -33.30 26.20
C THR A 111 -12.74 -32.08 26.29
N TRP A 112 -12.01 -31.96 27.42
CA TRP A 112 -11.04 -30.84 27.56
C TRP A 112 -9.87 -30.99 26.62
N PHE A 113 -9.39 -32.18 26.39
CA PHE A 113 -8.37 -32.45 25.36
C PHE A 113 -8.89 -32.08 23.96
N ALA A 114 -10.12 -32.49 23.64
CA ALA A 114 -10.74 -32.13 22.36
C ALA A 114 -10.92 -30.61 22.20
N LEU A 115 -11.35 -29.91 23.28
CA LEU A 115 -11.44 -28.43 23.26
C LEU A 115 -10.06 -27.77 23.05
N GLY A 116 -9.04 -28.27 23.74
CA GLY A 116 -7.66 -27.82 23.57
C GLY A 116 -7.15 -28.01 22.13
N LEU A 117 -7.38 -29.18 21.55
CA LEU A 117 -7.07 -29.48 20.16
C LEU A 117 -7.85 -28.64 19.18
N THR A 118 -9.16 -28.44 19.42
CA THR A 118 -10.00 -27.58 18.56
C THR A 118 -9.51 -26.14 18.59
N GLY A 119 -9.23 -25.58 19.79
CA GLY A 119 -8.64 -24.26 19.91
C GLY A 119 -7.31 -24.13 19.18
N THR A 120 -6.46 -25.15 19.30
CA THR A 120 -5.19 -25.22 18.57
C THR A 120 -5.40 -25.31 17.06
N ALA A 121 -6.37 -26.08 16.59
CA ALA A 121 -6.72 -26.17 15.18
C ALA A 121 -7.20 -24.81 14.63
N VAL A 122 -8.01 -24.07 15.40
CA VAL A 122 -8.40 -22.70 15.05
C VAL A 122 -7.19 -21.78 14.98
N LEU A 123 -6.26 -21.86 15.93
CA LEU A 123 -5.01 -21.11 15.92
C LEU A 123 -4.09 -21.47 14.74
N LEU A 124 -4.12 -22.71 14.29
CA LEU A 124 -3.40 -23.15 13.08
C LEU A 124 -4.01 -22.55 11.81
N LEU A 125 -5.33 -22.48 11.77
CA LEU A 125 -6.08 -22.19 10.54
C LEU A 125 -6.41 -20.70 10.37
N TYR A 126 -6.39 -19.89 11.44
CA TYR A 126 -6.85 -18.49 11.36
C TYR A 126 -6.09 -17.66 10.30
N ASP A 127 -4.80 -17.92 10.11
CA ASP A 127 -3.98 -17.28 9.09
C ASP A 127 -4.26 -17.79 7.67
N HIS A 128 -4.83 -19.00 7.58
CA HIS A 128 -5.07 -19.69 6.32
C HIS A 128 -6.53 -19.69 5.91
N LEU A 129 -7.45 -19.30 6.81
CA LEU A 129 -8.89 -19.28 6.52
C LEU A 129 -9.23 -18.47 5.25
N PRO A 130 -8.64 -17.29 4.99
CA PRO A 130 -8.87 -16.57 3.74
C PRO A 130 -8.39 -17.38 2.52
N TYR A 131 -7.24 -18.05 2.62
CA TYR A 131 -6.69 -18.88 1.53
C TYR A 131 -7.47 -20.18 1.37
N LEU A 132 -7.88 -20.80 2.49
CA LEU A 132 -8.64 -22.06 2.46
C LEU A 132 -10.02 -21.85 1.83
N SER A 133 -10.72 -20.77 2.16
CA SER A 133 -12.00 -20.42 1.56
C SER A 133 -11.88 -20.23 0.04
N HIS A 134 -10.77 -19.69 -0.42
CA HIS A 134 -10.44 -19.54 -1.85
C HIS A 134 -10.10 -20.86 -2.52
N VAL A 135 -9.26 -21.67 -1.88
CA VAL A 135 -8.91 -23.00 -2.40
C VAL A 135 -10.15 -23.84 -2.56
N VAL A 136 -11.03 -23.85 -1.55
CA VAL A 136 -12.31 -24.57 -1.60
C VAL A 136 -13.23 -23.98 -2.67
N ARG A 137 -13.37 -22.65 -2.74
CA ARG A 137 -14.23 -21.99 -3.74
C ARG A 137 -13.73 -22.21 -5.16
N ASN A 138 -12.41 -22.17 -5.38
CA ASN A 138 -11.81 -22.38 -6.69
C ASN A 138 -11.76 -23.86 -7.09
N PHE A 139 -11.73 -24.78 -6.12
CA PHE A 139 -11.89 -26.21 -6.40
C PHE A 139 -13.26 -26.51 -7.04
N PHE A 140 -14.31 -25.77 -6.63
CA PHE A 140 -15.65 -25.90 -7.19
C PHE A 140 -15.94 -24.95 -8.38
N ARG A 141 -15.06 -23.96 -8.66
CA ARG A 141 -15.17 -23.06 -9.80
C ARG A 141 -13.86 -23.16 -10.61
N SER A 142 -13.93 -23.67 -11.81
CA SER A 142 -12.81 -23.78 -12.75
C SER A 142 -12.36 -22.41 -13.27
N THR A 143 -11.89 -21.52 -12.40
CA THR A 143 -11.31 -20.24 -12.78
C THR A 143 -9.79 -20.35 -12.77
N THR A 144 -9.15 -19.84 -13.80
CA THR A 144 -7.75 -19.95 -14.17
C THR A 144 -6.74 -19.29 -13.22
N TRP A 145 -7.18 -18.75 -12.07
CA TRP A 145 -6.29 -18.14 -11.09
C TRP A 145 -5.90 -19.14 -10.00
N GLU A 146 -4.66 -19.58 -10.05
CA GLU A 146 -4.07 -20.41 -9.00
C GLU A 146 -3.35 -19.51 -7.99
N PRO A 147 -3.83 -19.44 -6.70
CA PRO A 147 -2.94 -19.01 -5.64
C PRO A 147 -1.73 -19.97 -5.67
N ASP A 148 -0.56 -19.44 -5.40
CA ASP A 148 0.65 -20.27 -5.38
C ASP A 148 0.47 -21.38 -4.33
N ARG A 149 -0.02 -22.53 -4.79
CA ARG A 149 -0.36 -23.70 -3.94
C ARG A 149 0.83 -24.13 -3.09
N ARG A 150 2.06 -23.88 -3.57
CA ARG A 150 3.30 -24.20 -2.84
C ARG A 150 3.47 -23.26 -1.64
N LYS A 151 3.17 -21.97 -1.76
CA LYS A 151 3.23 -21.00 -0.64
C LYS A 151 2.25 -21.36 0.46
N VAL A 152 1.00 -21.67 0.08
CA VAL A 152 -0.05 -22.07 1.04
C VAL A 152 0.35 -23.36 1.73
N ALA A 153 0.79 -24.39 0.99
CA ALA A 153 1.20 -25.68 1.54
C ALA A 153 2.38 -25.52 2.50
N LEU A 154 3.40 -24.76 2.13
CA LEU A 154 4.59 -24.53 2.98
C LEU A 154 4.28 -23.72 4.23
N SER A 155 3.46 -22.70 4.12
CA SER A 155 3.00 -21.95 5.28
C SER A 155 2.19 -22.84 6.23
N LEU A 156 1.36 -23.74 5.68
CA LEU A 156 0.62 -24.73 6.47
C LEU A 156 1.56 -25.72 7.15
N VAL A 157 2.53 -26.29 6.42
CA VAL A 157 3.53 -27.24 6.99
C VAL A 157 4.34 -26.56 8.09
N ALA A 158 4.83 -25.33 7.87
CA ALA A 158 5.57 -24.59 8.89
C ALA A 158 4.73 -24.35 10.16
N ASN A 159 3.45 -23.98 10.00
CA ASN A 159 2.56 -23.81 11.13
C ASN A 159 2.27 -25.14 11.84
N LEU A 160 1.99 -26.23 11.11
CA LEU A 160 1.78 -27.57 11.69
C LEU A 160 2.99 -28.02 12.49
N THR A 161 4.20 -27.80 11.99
CA THR A 161 5.44 -28.17 12.68
C THR A 161 5.59 -27.39 13.99
N VAL A 162 5.41 -26.05 13.96
CA VAL A 162 5.50 -25.21 15.15
C VAL A 162 4.44 -25.62 16.16
N TRP A 163 3.19 -25.74 15.76
CA TRP A 163 2.10 -26.11 16.68
C TRP A 163 2.22 -27.55 17.19
N GLY A 164 2.67 -28.48 16.36
CA GLY A 164 2.98 -29.85 16.79
C GLY A 164 4.03 -29.87 17.92
N PHE A 165 5.12 -29.12 17.75
CA PHE A 165 6.13 -28.96 18.80
C PHE A 165 5.53 -28.35 20.09
N LEU A 166 4.66 -27.33 19.96
CA LEU A 166 4.03 -26.67 21.09
C LEU A 166 3.07 -27.58 21.87
N ILE A 167 2.29 -28.40 21.15
CA ILE A 167 1.44 -29.42 21.77
C ILE A 167 2.29 -30.43 22.55
N LEU A 168 3.39 -30.92 21.96
CA LEU A 168 4.31 -31.83 22.60
C LEU A 168 4.93 -31.22 23.87
N LEU A 169 5.29 -29.92 23.82
CA LEU A 169 5.81 -29.20 24.97
C LEU A 169 4.77 -29.09 26.08
N LEU A 170 3.52 -28.73 25.77
CA LEU A 170 2.41 -28.65 26.73
C LEU A 170 2.11 -30.01 27.35
N LEU A 171 2.11 -31.08 26.56
CA LEU A 171 1.94 -32.45 27.05
C LEU A 171 3.11 -32.86 27.98
N SER A 172 4.34 -32.52 27.61
CA SER A 172 5.53 -32.77 28.44
C SER A 172 5.41 -32.04 29.80
N ILE A 173 5.01 -30.78 29.80
CA ILE A 173 4.76 -30.00 31.03
C ILE A 173 3.64 -30.66 31.85
N HIS A 174 2.55 -31.07 31.23
CA HIS A 174 1.45 -31.77 31.91
C HIS A 174 1.91 -33.04 32.58
N PHE A 175 2.66 -33.92 31.87
CA PHE A 175 3.20 -35.15 32.43
C PHE A 175 4.19 -34.88 33.57
N HIS A 176 5.02 -33.85 33.45
CA HIS A 176 5.98 -33.48 34.49
C HIS A 176 5.26 -33.00 35.77
N ILE A 177 4.30 -32.08 35.64
CA ILE A 177 3.48 -31.58 36.77
C ILE A 177 2.75 -32.76 37.46
N ARG A 178 2.24 -33.71 36.70
CA ARG A 178 1.56 -34.90 37.22
C ARG A 178 2.52 -35.86 37.94
N ALA A 179 3.71 -36.05 37.40
CA ALA A 179 4.72 -36.92 38.00
C ALA A 179 5.24 -36.40 39.32
N GLU A 180 5.37 -35.07 39.46
CA GLU A 180 5.84 -34.41 40.70
C GLU A 180 4.71 -34.21 41.71
N GLY A 181 3.45 -34.60 41.42
CA GLY A 181 2.32 -34.46 42.35
C GLY A 181 1.91 -33.04 42.65
N ILE A 182 2.27 -32.07 41.82
CA ILE A 182 1.96 -30.66 42.01
C ILE A 182 0.46 -30.44 41.73
N SER A 183 -0.29 -29.94 42.70
CA SER A 183 -1.67 -29.51 42.52
C SER A 183 -1.75 -28.04 42.18
N LEU A 184 -2.15 -27.69 40.96
CA LEU A 184 -2.47 -26.31 40.59
C LEU A 184 -3.97 -26.07 40.64
N SER A 185 -4.39 -24.95 41.24
CA SER A 185 -5.81 -24.56 41.14
C SER A 185 -6.12 -24.10 39.70
N TYR A 186 -7.37 -24.32 39.26
CA TYR A 186 -7.83 -24.01 37.90
C TYR A 186 -7.44 -22.61 37.38
N PRO A 187 -7.61 -21.51 38.15
CA PRO A 187 -7.22 -20.19 37.67
C PRO A 187 -5.72 -20.06 37.31
N TRP A 188 -4.86 -20.66 38.13
CA TRP A 188 -3.41 -20.62 37.90
C TRP A 188 -2.97 -21.49 36.73
N ALA A 189 -3.61 -22.62 36.54
CA ALA A 189 -3.33 -23.48 35.40
C ALA A 189 -3.83 -22.88 34.08
N ALA A 190 -5.00 -22.23 34.09
CA ALA A 190 -5.51 -21.50 32.94
C ALA A 190 -4.62 -20.30 32.60
N LEU A 191 -4.12 -19.56 33.60
CA LEU A 191 -3.15 -18.48 33.42
C LEU A 191 -1.80 -19.00 32.89
N LEU A 192 -1.31 -20.11 33.40
CA LEU A 192 -0.08 -20.75 32.90
C LEU A 192 -0.23 -21.20 31.45
N ALA A 193 -1.33 -21.87 31.12
CA ALA A 193 -1.63 -22.30 29.75
C ALA A 193 -1.78 -21.10 28.81
N ALA A 194 -2.52 -20.06 29.21
CA ALA A 194 -2.69 -18.84 28.47
C ALA A 194 -1.36 -18.10 28.25
N GLY A 195 -0.56 -17.99 29.31
CA GLY A 195 0.77 -17.38 29.28
C GLY A 195 1.73 -18.13 28.35
N LEU A 196 1.78 -19.46 28.45
CA LEU A 196 2.55 -20.30 27.56
C LEU A 196 2.07 -20.18 26.11
N LEU A 197 0.78 -20.30 25.86
CA LEU A 197 0.23 -20.17 24.51
C LEU A 197 0.43 -18.75 23.93
N GLY A 198 0.30 -17.74 24.78
CA GLY A 198 0.60 -16.34 24.39
C GLY A 198 2.08 -16.14 24.07
N LEU A 199 2.98 -16.64 24.91
CA LEU A 199 4.43 -16.62 24.67
C LEU A 199 4.78 -17.38 23.41
N LEU A 200 4.16 -18.52 23.19
CA LEU A 200 4.37 -19.37 22.01
C LEU A 200 3.79 -18.74 20.75
N ALA A 201 2.64 -18.05 20.84
CA ALA A 201 2.11 -17.26 19.73
C ALA A 201 3.03 -16.07 19.37
N ALA A 202 3.65 -15.43 20.36
CA ALA A 202 4.67 -14.40 20.16
C ALA A 202 5.97 -15.00 19.58
N LEU A 203 6.45 -16.11 20.16
CA LEU A 203 7.62 -16.84 19.65
C LEU A 203 7.38 -17.48 18.30
N ARG A 204 6.13 -17.80 17.95
CA ARG A 204 5.77 -18.29 16.62
C ARG A 204 6.31 -17.39 15.52
N ASN A 205 6.15 -16.10 15.63
CA ASN A 205 6.67 -15.15 14.64
C ASN A 205 8.20 -15.10 14.65
N VAL A 206 8.83 -15.24 15.82
CA VAL A 206 10.28 -15.28 15.96
C VAL A 206 10.85 -16.58 15.39
N VAL A 207 10.20 -17.74 15.62
CA VAL A 207 10.62 -19.04 15.07
C VAL A 207 10.25 -19.19 13.61
N ARG A 208 9.09 -18.65 13.21
CA ARG A 208 8.61 -18.67 11.82
C ARG A 208 9.51 -17.84 10.91
N ALA A 209 10.02 -16.69 11.37
CA ALA A 209 10.88 -15.85 10.57
C ALA A 209 12.17 -16.58 10.12
N PRO A 210 12.99 -17.19 10.98
CA PRO A 210 14.17 -17.95 10.55
C PRO A 210 13.80 -19.24 9.80
N LEU A 211 12.72 -19.92 10.19
CA LEU A 211 12.26 -21.13 9.48
C LEU A 211 11.75 -20.77 8.07
N SER A 212 10.99 -19.72 7.92
CA SER A 212 10.53 -19.24 6.62
C SER A 212 11.68 -18.67 5.80
N ALA A 213 12.70 -18.04 6.42
CA ALA A 213 13.91 -17.60 5.77
C ALA A 213 14.75 -18.79 5.28
N LEU A 214 14.87 -19.86 6.08
CA LEU A 214 15.52 -21.10 5.69
C LEU A 214 14.76 -21.78 4.55
N LEU A 215 13.45 -21.92 4.65
CA LEU A 215 12.60 -22.48 3.60
C LEU A 215 12.62 -21.62 2.33
N HIS A 216 12.65 -20.28 2.46
CA HIS A 216 12.84 -19.39 1.34
C HIS A 216 14.20 -19.59 0.67
N ARG A 217 15.28 -19.71 1.47
CA ARG A 217 16.65 -19.92 0.96
C ARG A 217 16.79 -21.27 0.24
N VAL A 218 16.15 -22.31 0.76
CA VAL A 218 16.18 -23.67 0.19
C VAL A 218 15.24 -23.78 -1.01
N LEU A 219 14.05 -23.19 -0.93
CA LEU A 219 12.95 -23.37 -1.89
C LEU A 219 12.71 -22.15 -2.77
N ARG A 220 13.46 -21.06 -2.57
CA ARG A 220 13.34 -19.78 -3.26
C ARG A 220 11.91 -19.20 -3.25
N LEU A 221 11.22 -19.33 -2.11
CA LEU A 221 9.86 -18.83 -1.94
C LEU A 221 9.86 -17.51 -1.19
N PRO A 222 9.06 -16.50 -1.63
CA PRO A 222 8.98 -15.22 -0.95
C PRO A 222 8.40 -15.34 0.46
N LEU A 223 9.01 -14.60 1.40
CA LEU A 223 8.54 -14.50 2.77
C LEU A 223 7.21 -13.73 2.82
N ARG A 224 6.33 -14.15 3.73
CA ARG A 224 5.14 -13.35 4.05
C ARG A 224 5.53 -12.30 5.10
N ALA A 225 5.44 -11.03 4.74
CA ALA A 225 5.94 -9.90 5.53
C ALA A 225 4.92 -8.76 5.67
N GLY A 226 3.62 -9.08 5.87
CA GLY A 226 2.58 -8.08 6.06
C GLY A 226 1.45 -8.58 6.98
N LEU A 227 0.70 -7.65 7.59
CA LEU A 227 -0.49 -7.97 8.38
C LEU A 227 -1.59 -8.58 7.50
N PHE A 228 -1.75 -8.04 6.29
CA PHE A 228 -2.77 -8.47 5.34
C PHE A 228 -2.15 -8.99 4.04
N PRO A 229 -2.67 -10.08 3.48
CA PRO A 229 -2.21 -10.60 2.19
C PRO A 229 -2.70 -9.72 1.04
N ASN A 230 -1.91 -9.65 -0.04
CA ASN A 230 -2.29 -8.94 -1.26
C ASN A 230 -3.33 -9.67 -2.12
N PHE A 231 -3.79 -10.84 -1.68
CA PHE A 231 -4.61 -11.73 -2.50
C PHE A 231 -5.94 -11.10 -2.94
N GLU A 232 -6.77 -10.66 -2.00
CA GLU A 232 -8.09 -10.07 -2.30
C GLU A 232 -7.93 -8.76 -3.07
N ARG A 233 -7.01 -7.92 -2.63
CA ARG A 233 -6.66 -6.68 -3.33
C ARG A 233 -6.19 -6.95 -4.75
N GLY A 234 -5.31 -7.93 -4.96
CA GLY A 234 -4.85 -8.32 -6.29
C GLY A 234 -5.96 -8.87 -7.17
N ARG A 235 -6.91 -9.63 -6.61
CA ARG A 235 -8.09 -10.11 -7.32
C ARG A 235 -9.00 -8.95 -7.74
N LEU A 236 -9.27 -8.03 -6.82
CA LEU A 236 -10.08 -6.85 -7.09
C LEU A 236 -9.46 -6.00 -8.21
N LEU A 237 -8.17 -5.71 -8.12
CA LEU A 237 -7.48 -4.88 -9.11
C LEU A 237 -7.46 -5.54 -10.50
N ARG A 238 -7.27 -6.86 -10.60
CA ARG A 238 -7.37 -7.57 -11.89
C ARG A 238 -8.78 -7.52 -12.49
N GLN A 239 -9.81 -7.46 -11.66
CA GLN A 239 -11.19 -7.34 -12.14
C GLN A 239 -11.54 -5.91 -12.59
N ARG A 240 -10.97 -4.91 -11.91
CA ARG A 240 -11.32 -3.49 -12.12
C ARG A 240 -10.35 -2.75 -13.06
N ILE A 241 -9.13 -3.24 -13.24
CA ILE A 241 -8.13 -2.65 -14.11
C ILE A 241 -7.84 -3.63 -15.25
N PRO A 242 -8.46 -3.47 -16.41
CA PRO A 242 -8.14 -4.27 -17.61
C PRO A 242 -6.74 -3.88 -18.11
N ALA A 243 -5.74 -4.69 -17.76
CA ALA A 243 -4.32 -4.36 -17.95
C ALA A 243 -3.93 -4.19 -19.43
N GLU A 244 -4.58 -4.89 -20.36
CA GLU A 244 -4.40 -4.68 -21.80
C GLU A 244 -4.81 -3.26 -22.22
N ARG A 245 -5.94 -2.78 -21.71
CA ARG A 245 -6.40 -1.42 -21.98
C ARG A 245 -5.52 -0.38 -21.32
N LEU A 246 -5.02 -0.65 -20.08
CA LEU A 246 -4.06 0.23 -19.42
C LEU A 246 -2.77 0.37 -20.25
N ARG A 247 -2.27 -0.72 -20.82
CA ARG A 247 -1.11 -0.70 -21.72
C ARG A 247 -1.38 0.07 -23.01
N ALA A 248 -2.56 -0.12 -23.60
CA ALA A 248 -2.97 0.57 -24.82
C ALA A 248 -3.39 2.04 -24.61
N SER A 249 -3.65 2.45 -23.37
CA SER A 249 -4.13 3.79 -23.04
C SER A 249 -3.22 4.88 -23.60
N PRO A 250 -3.75 5.98 -24.16
CA PRO A 250 -2.93 7.12 -24.57
C PRO A 250 -2.38 7.93 -23.39
N ILE A 251 -2.86 7.67 -22.17
CA ILE A 251 -2.37 8.30 -20.94
C ILE A 251 -1.15 7.54 -20.43
N HIS A 252 -0.03 8.22 -20.29
CA HIS A 252 1.18 7.66 -19.67
C HIS A 252 1.01 7.63 -18.16
N VAL A 253 1.24 6.50 -17.52
CA VAL A 253 1.17 6.37 -16.05
C VAL A 253 2.50 5.85 -15.51
N ILE A 254 3.07 6.60 -14.58
CA ILE A 254 4.28 6.20 -13.84
C ILE A 254 3.88 5.77 -12.43
N PHE A 255 4.18 4.53 -12.11
CA PHE A 255 3.95 3.94 -10.79
C PHE A 255 5.25 3.99 -9.99
N THR A 256 5.24 4.71 -8.87
CA THR A 256 6.40 4.81 -7.99
C THR A 256 6.36 3.71 -6.95
N ALA A 257 7.40 2.90 -6.91
CA ALA A 257 7.62 1.87 -5.91
C ALA A 257 8.95 2.09 -5.19
N THR A 258 9.13 1.45 -4.04
CA THR A 258 10.40 1.38 -3.32
C THR A 258 11.02 0.02 -3.52
N ASP A 259 12.23 -0.04 -4.07
CA ASP A 259 13.07 -1.23 -4.09
C ASP A 259 13.64 -1.43 -2.67
N LEU A 260 13.19 -2.48 -1.98
CA LEU A 260 13.60 -2.73 -0.59
C LEU A 260 15.02 -3.27 -0.47
N GLU A 261 15.59 -3.81 -1.55
CA GLU A 261 16.97 -4.33 -1.54
C GLU A 261 17.97 -3.18 -1.77
N ALA A 262 17.64 -2.27 -2.71
CA ALA A 262 18.49 -1.12 -3.01
C ALA A 262 18.26 0.06 -2.07
N GLY A 263 17.12 0.14 -1.38
CA GLY A 263 16.71 1.29 -0.56
C GLY A 263 16.42 2.55 -1.41
N THR A 264 16.03 2.39 -2.67
CA THR A 264 15.84 3.48 -3.61
C THR A 264 14.46 3.46 -4.24
N VAL A 265 14.09 4.62 -4.82
CA VAL A 265 12.87 4.71 -5.62
C VAL A 265 13.04 3.94 -6.93
N HIS A 266 11.99 3.23 -7.35
CA HIS A 266 11.89 2.57 -8.63
C HIS A 266 10.62 3.01 -9.35
N TYR A 267 10.69 3.20 -10.66
CA TYR A 267 9.58 3.65 -11.49
C TYR A 267 9.17 2.55 -12.47
N PHE A 268 7.91 2.15 -12.42
CA PHE A 268 7.29 1.32 -13.44
C PHE A 268 6.41 2.16 -14.36
N SER A 269 6.24 1.74 -15.60
CA SER A 269 5.41 2.44 -16.59
C SER A 269 4.49 1.48 -17.33
N ASN A 270 3.33 2.00 -17.76
CA ASN A 270 2.45 1.32 -18.72
C ASN A 270 2.94 1.46 -20.16
N LYS A 271 4.00 2.25 -20.40
CA LYS A 271 4.58 2.53 -21.71
C LYS A 271 6.05 2.14 -21.77
N PRO A 272 6.57 1.77 -22.96
CA PRO A 272 7.98 1.48 -23.13
C PRO A 272 8.85 2.72 -22.88
N PRO A 273 10.10 2.54 -22.38
CA PRO A 273 11.03 3.62 -22.11
C PRO A 273 11.31 4.53 -23.30
N GLU A 274 11.31 3.99 -24.52
CA GLU A 274 11.53 4.72 -25.78
C GLU A 274 10.41 5.71 -26.04
N GLU A 275 9.16 5.34 -25.77
CA GLU A 275 8.00 6.21 -25.93
C GLU A 275 8.04 7.36 -24.92
N LEU A 276 8.44 7.07 -23.67
CA LEU A 276 8.63 8.10 -22.64
C LEU A 276 9.78 9.06 -22.98
N ALA A 277 10.88 8.54 -23.49
CA ALA A 277 12.06 9.34 -23.88
C ALA A 277 11.79 10.21 -25.12
N ALA A 278 10.83 9.85 -25.96
CA ALA A 278 10.45 10.62 -27.14
C ALA A 278 9.57 11.84 -26.78
N ALA A 279 9.08 11.96 -25.54
CA ALA A 279 8.27 13.10 -25.12
C ALA A 279 9.08 14.42 -25.22
N PRO A 280 8.48 15.52 -25.71
CA PRO A 280 9.17 16.80 -25.84
C PRO A 280 9.76 17.28 -24.49
N GLY A 281 11.08 17.42 -24.43
CA GLY A 281 11.78 17.88 -23.23
C GLY A 281 12.06 16.82 -22.17
N ALA A 282 11.83 15.55 -22.47
CA ALA A 282 12.19 14.44 -21.61
C ALA A 282 13.73 14.37 -21.41
N ASP A 283 14.15 14.03 -20.18
CA ASP A 283 15.55 13.70 -19.87
C ASP A 283 15.82 12.26 -20.36
N PRO A 284 16.72 12.05 -21.34
CA PRO A 284 17.01 10.71 -21.88
C PRO A 284 17.62 9.76 -20.85
N ARG A 285 18.03 10.26 -19.68
CA ARG A 285 18.56 9.45 -18.58
C ARG A 285 17.48 9.06 -17.57
N PHE A 286 16.23 9.53 -17.76
CA PHE A 286 15.13 9.04 -16.95
C PHE A 286 14.79 7.63 -17.39
N ALA A 287 14.92 6.69 -16.46
CA ALA A 287 14.55 5.30 -16.67
C ALA A 287 13.28 5.00 -15.86
N ALA A 288 12.23 4.59 -16.56
CA ALA A 288 11.11 3.86 -15.98
C ALA A 288 11.12 2.48 -16.63
N GLU A 289 10.95 1.43 -15.81
CA GLU A 289 10.91 0.06 -16.33
C GLU A 289 9.54 -0.21 -16.94
N GLU A 290 9.52 -0.58 -18.22
CA GLU A 290 8.33 -1.16 -18.81
C GLU A 290 8.09 -2.52 -18.20
N VAL A 291 6.87 -2.74 -17.76
CA VAL A 291 6.47 -4.04 -17.24
C VAL A 291 6.14 -4.98 -18.40
N SER A 292 6.98 -5.98 -18.61
CA SER A 292 7.00 -6.81 -19.82
C SER A 292 5.71 -7.60 -20.08
N THR A 293 5.00 -8.00 -19.01
CA THR A 293 3.74 -8.75 -19.13
C THR A 293 2.55 -7.97 -18.58
N VAL A 294 1.36 -8.29 -19.08
CA VAL A 294 0.09 -7.69 -18.62
C VAL A 294 -0.17 -8.01 -17.14
N ASP A 295 0.12 -9.23 -16.69
CA ASP A 295 -0.03 -9.60 -15.29
C ASP A 295 0.96 -8.85 -14.38
N ASP A 296 2.19 -8.67 -14.85
CA ASP A 296 3.20 -7.91 -14.11
C ASP A 296 2.82 -6.42 -14.01
N LEU A 297 2.09 -5.85 -14.97
CA LEU A 297 1.61 -4.47 -14.88
C LEU A 297 0.66 -4.28 -13.69
N VAL A 298 -0.31 -5.20 -13.50
CA VAL A 298 -1.17 -5.16 -12.29
C VAL A 298 -0.34 -5.43 -11.04
N ARG A 299 0.65 -6.33 -11.11
CA ARG A 299 1.55 -6.59 -9.98
C ARG A 299 2.40 -5.37 -9.61
N ALA A 300 2.83 -4.57 -10.61
CA ALA A 300 3.52 -3.29 -10.37
C ALA A 300 2.62 -2.29 -9.63
N VAL A 301 1.33 -2.18 -10.03
CA VAL A 301 0.34 -1.35 -9.31
C VAL A 301 0.18 -1.83 -7.85
N ILE A 302 0.09 -3.16 -7.64
CA ILE A 302 0.00 -3.74 -6.29
C ILE A 302 1.27 -3.45 -5.48
N ALA A 303 2.45 -3.58 -6.08
CA ALA A 303 3.74 -3.31 -5.46
C ALA A 303 3.86 -1.85 -5.04
N ALA A 304 3.58 -0.93 -5.98
CA ALA A 304 3.63 0.52 -5.75
C ALA A 304 2.61 1.02 -4.70
N SER A 305 1.64 0.18 -4.33
CA SER A 305 0.62 0.46 -3.31
C SER A 305 0.63 -0.53 -2.13
N ALA A 306 1.73 -1.29 -1.96
CA ALA A 306 1.90 -2.23 -0.85
C ALA A 306 2.47 -1.51 0.38
N LEU A 307 1.61 -0.84 1.16
CA LEU A 307 2.00 -0.11 2.37
C LEU A 307 2.73 -1.06 3.34
N PRO A 308 3.97 -0.74 3.76
CA PRO A 308 4.75 -1.56 4.68
C PRO A 308 3.99 -1.87 5.97
N ILE A 309 4.27 -3.04 6.54
CA ILE A 309 3.57 -3.57 7.73
C ILE A 309 2.13 -4.00 7.40
N VAL A 310 1.37 -3.19 6.67
CA VAL A 310 -0.04 -3.47 6.32
C VAL A 310 -0.12 -4.58 5.27
N TYR A 311 0.60 -4.43 4.15
CA TYR A 311 0.58 -5.41 3.06
C TYR A 311 1.93 -6.08 2.84
N GLU A 312 1.89 -7.26 2.25
CA GLU A 312 3.09 -7.98 1.84
C GLU A 312 3.80 -7.24 0.69
N PRO A 313 5.13 -7.08 0.72
CA PRO A 313 5.89 -6.63 -0.45
C PRO A 313 5.73 -7.58 -1.64
N ILE A 314 5.89 -7.06 -2.85
CA ILE A 314 5.73 -7.80 -4.10
C ILE A 314 7.09 -8.05 -4.75
N THR A 315 7.33 -9.28 -5.18
CA THR A 315 8.52 -9.62 -5.97
C THR A 315 8.21 -9.45 -7.45
N LEU A 316 8.96 -8.59 -8.15
CA LEU A 316 8.93 -8.40 -9.60
C LEU A 316 10.36 -8.46 -10.14
N GLY A 317 10.59 -9.12 -11.27
CA GLY A 317 11.93 -9.22 -11.86
C GLY A 317 13.01 -9.76 -10.91
N GLY A 318 12.63 -10.53 -9.88
CA GLY A 318 13.54 -11.05 -8.85
C GLY A 318 13.86 -10.08 -7.72
N ARG A 319 13.37 -8.83 -7.74
CA ARG A 319 13.54 -7.82 -6.69
C ARG A 319 12.27 -7.65 -5.87
N LEU A 320 12.44 -7.17 -4.63
CA LEU A 320 11.36 -6.99 -3.67
C LEU A 320 10.93 -5.52 -3.59
N TYR A 321 9.66 -5.25 -3.88
CA TYR A 321 9.11 -3.90 -3.91
C TYR A 321 8.00 -3.70 -2.88
N ALA A 322 7.96 -2.49 -2.33
CA ALA A 322 6.91 -1.99 -1.46
C ALA A 322 6.40 -0.62 -1.94
N ASP A 323 5.47 -0.04 -1.20
CA ASP A 323 4.87 1.26 -1.50
C ASP A 323 5.91 2.35 -1.74
N GLY A 324 5.73 3.13 -2.80
CA GLY A 324 6.63 4.21 -3.17
C GLY A 324 6.68 5.34 -2.15
N ALA A 325 5.65 5.51 -1.34
CA ALA A 325 5.57 6.58 -0.35
C ALA A 325 6.65 6.50 0.74
N ILE A 326 7.34 5.35 0.89
CA ILE A 326 8.52 5.23 1.78
C ILE A 326 9.61 6.22 1.35
N VAL A 327 9.82 6.43 0.05
CA VAL A 327 10.89 7.27 -0.50
C VAL A 327 10.36 8.54 -1.16
N SER A 328 9.21 8.48 -1.85
CA SER A 328 8.60 9.61 -2.56
C SER A 328 7.08 9.56 -2.45
N THR A 329 6.52 10.43 -1.64
CA THR A 329 5.05 10.51 -1.45
C THR A 329 4.40 11.32 -2.57
N GLN A 330 5.06 12.37 -3.06
CA GLN A 330 4.58 13.21 -4.14
C GLN A 330 5.52 13.10 -5.34
N PRO A 331 5.24 12.21 -6.30
CA PRO A 331 6.18 11.88 -7.36
C PRO A 331 6.22 12.95 -8.47
N THR A 332 6.65 14.17 -8.13
CA THR A 332 6.83 15.27 -9.10
C THR A 332 8.08 15.10 -9.97
N ARG A 333 9.12 14.44 -9.44
CA ARG A 333 10.39 14.23 -10.15
C ARG A 333 10.24 13.52 -11.50
N PRO A 334 9.47 12.42 -11.63
CA PRO A 334 9.24 11.80 -12.94
C PRO A 334 8.58 12.77 -13.93
N ALA A 335 7.58 13.54 -13.50
CA ALA A 335 6.91 14.50 -14.37
C ALA A 335 7.88 15.58 -14.88
N ILE A 336 8.73 16.13 -14.00
CA ILE A 336 9.76 17.11 -14.36
C ILE A 336 10.73 16.50 -15.38
N ARG A 337 11.21 15.28 -15.14
CA ARG A 337 12.16 14.61 -16.02
C ARG A 337 11.56 14.23 -17.37
N LEU A 338 10.26 13.99 -17.42
CA LEU A 338 9.51 13.75 -18.66
C LEU A 338 9.07 15.05 -19.36
N GLY A 339 9.58 16.22 -18.91
CA GLY A 339 9.39 17.50 -19.58
C GLY A 339 8.05 18.16 -19.31
N ALA A 340 7.34 17.79 -18.26
CA ALA A 340 6.11 18.47 -17.87
C ALA A 340 6.37 19.97 -17.57
N GLU A 341 5.48 20.82 -18.03
CA GLU A 341 5.52 22.29 -17.84
C GLU A 341 4.37 22.79 -16.99
N LEU A 342 3.33 21.96 -16.89
CA LEU A 342 2.14 22.22 -16.11
C LEU A 342 1.81 20.98 -15.30
N LEU A 343 1.61 21.16 -14.01
CA LEU A 343 1.30 20.09 -13.08
C LEU A 343 0.02 20.43 -12.29
N PHE A 344 -0.91 19.47 -12.26
CA PHE A 344 -1.90 19.42 -11.21
C PHE A 344 -1.36 18.52 -10.09
N VAL A 345 -1.08 19.13 -8.94
CA VAL A 345 -0.58 18.43 -7.77
C VAL A 345 -1.74 18.18 -6.82
N VAL A 346 -2.13 16.93 -6.69
CA VAL A 346 -3.18 16.54 -5.75
C VAL A 346 -2.55 16.27 -4.39
N MET A 347 -3.13 16.78 -3.34
CA MET A 347 -2.75 16.57 -1.94
C MET A 347 -3.97 16.13 -1.15
N MET A 348 -3.79 15.29 -0.13
CA MET A 348 -4.91 14.79 0.67
C MET A 348 -4.92 15.34 2.11
N ASP A 349 -3.91 16.12 2.47
CA ASP A 349 -3.79 16.73 3.80
C ASP A 349 -4.05 18.23 3.72
N PRO A 350 -4.85 18.82 4.61
CA PRO A 350 -5.08 20.26 4.67
C PRO A 350 -3.80 21.03 5.07
N PRO A 351 -3.73 22.35 4.81
CA PRO A 351 -2.55 23.15 5.13
C PRO A 351 -2.19 23.19 6.62
N GLN A 352 -3.20 23.09 7.47
CA GLN A 352 -3.05 23.08 8.93
C GLN A 352 -3.79 21.86 9.49
N GLU A 353 -3.05 20.78 9.70
CA GLU A 353 -3.62 19.58 10.24
C GLU A 353 -3.51 19.56 11.77
N ARG A 354 -4.67 19.53 12.43
CA ARG A 354 -4.75 19.20 13.87
C ARG A 354 -5.05 17.72 13.97
N TYR A 355 -4.08 16.96 14.40
CA TYR A 355 -4.25 15.53 14.61
C TYR A 355 -4.96 15.26 15.93
N SER A 356 -5.84 14.28 15.93
CA SER A 356 -6.35 13.68 17.15
C SER A 356 -5.20 12.99 17.89
N GLU A 357 -5.23 13.00 19.21
CA GLU A 357 -4.23 12.31 20.03
C GLU A 357 -4.19 10.82 19.70
N ALA A 358 -2.99 10.31 19.38
CA ALA A 358 -2.76 8.88 19.21
C ALA A 358 -2.90 8.19 20.59
N LYS A 359 -3.89 7.30 20.71
CA LYS A 359 -4.25 6.68 22.02
C LYS A 359 -3.69 5.28 22.19
N THR A 360 -3.37 4.60 21.10
CA THR A 360 -2.88 3.23 21.12
C THR A 360 -1.50 3.11 20.50
N PHE A 361 -0.79 2.02 20.82
CA PHE A 361 0.50 1.71 20.20
C PHE A 361 0.40 1.63 18.66
N ILE A 362 -0.71 1.11 18.15
CA ILE A 362 -0.97 1.02 16.71
C ILE A 362 -1.15 2.42 16.11
N ASP A 363 -1.91 3.30 16.78
CA ASP A 363 -2.11 4.69 16.34
C ASP A 363 -0.79 5.44 16.28
N ILE A 364 0.07 5.27 17.30
CA ILE A 364 1.41 5.87 17.34
C ILE A 364 2.26 5.37 16.17
N GLY A 365 2.26 4.06 15.90
CA GLY A 365 3.00 3.45 14.80
C GLY A 365 2.54 3.94 13.43
N LEU A 366 1.24 3.93 13.17
CA LEU A 366 0.66 4.44 11.92
C LEU A 366 0.91 5.94 11.77
N ARG A 367 0.80 6.71 12.86
CA ARG A 367 1.07 8.15 12.82
C ARG A 367 2.55 8.45 12.56
N SER A 368 3.46 7.68 13.14
CA SER A 368 4.89 7.83 12.88
C SER A 368 5.22 7.59 11.40
N LEU A 369 4.62 6.57 10.80
CA LEU A 369 4.75 6.29 9.38
C LEU A 369 4.18 7.44 8.53
N ASP A 370 3.01 7.95 8.87
CA ASP A 370 2.36 9.07 8.19
C ASP A 370 3.21 10.36 8.24
N ILE A 371 3.82 10.66 9.40
CA ILE A 371 4.75 11.79 9.54
C ILE A 371 5.98 11.61 8.64
N LEU A 372 6.58 10.42 8.60
CA LEU A 372 7.73 10.14 7.73
C LEU A 372 7.38 10.33 6.25
N MET A 373 6.21 9.85 5.85
CA MET A 373 5.71 10.02 4.48
C MET A 373 5.43 11.49 4.15
N SER A 374 4.85 12.25 5.09
CA SER A 374 4.56 13.69 4.89
C SER A 374 5.83 14.54 4.75
N GLN A 375 6.93 14.19 5.40
CA GLN A 375 8.22 14.89 5.23
C GLN A 375 8.78 14.71 3.80
N ASN A 376 8.60 13.54 3.21
CA ASN A 376 9.00 13.29 1.82
C ASN A 376 8.23 14.18 0.83
N LEU A 377 6.93 14.42 1.08
CA LEU A 377 6.09 15.33 0.31
C LEU A 377 6.70 16.75 0.23
N LEU A 378 7.06 17.31 1.40
CA LEU A 378 7.65 18.66 1.46
C LEU A 378 8.98 18.75 0.69
N THR A 379 9.78 17.69 0.75
CA THR A 379 11.06 17.61 0.01
C THR A 379 10.83 17.59 -1.49
N ASP A 380 9.88 16.81 -1.98
CA ASP A 380 9.57 16.71 -3.41
C ASP A 380 9.05 18.07 -3.97
N LEU A 381 8.19 18.76 -3.23
CA LEU A 381 7.68 20.08 -3.64
C LEU A 381 8.75 21.18 -3.56
N LYS A 382 9.69 21.10 -2.61
CA LYS A 382 10.78 22.07 -2.49
C LYS A 382 11.65 22.07 -3.76
N VAL A 383 11.94 20.91 -4.34
CA VAL A 383 12.71 20.82 -5.59
C VAL A 383 12.04 21.62 -6.71
N VAL A 384 10.72 21.57 -6.82
CA VAL A 384 9.97 22.36 -7.81
C VAL A 384 10.07 23.85 -7.51
N GLY A 385 9.96 24.24 -6.25
CA GLY A 385 10.12 25.63 -5.81
C GLY A 385 11.52 26.20 -6.17
N ASP A 386 12.57 25.41 -5.93
CA ASP A 386 13.95 25.82 -6.23
C ASP A 386 14.18 26.00 -7.75
N ILE A 387 13.61 25.11 -8.58
CA ILE A 387 13.64 25.22 -10.05
C ILE A 387 12.91 26.50 -10.50
N ASN A 388 11.71 26.73 -10.01
CA ASN A 388 10.92 27.91 -10.36
C ASN A 388 11.63 29.20 -9.96
N ALA A 389 12.17 29.27 -8.75
CA ALA A 389 12.92 30.42 -8.28
C ALA A 389 14.19 30.71 -9.15
N ALA A 390 14.85 29.65 -9.64
CA ALA A 390 15.97 29.81 -10.58
C ALA A 390 15.50 30.37 -11.93
N CYS A 391 14.38 29.86 -12.48
CA CYS A 391 13.80 30.38 -13.72
C CYS A 391 13.32 31.84 -13.57
N GLU A 392 12.74 32.19 -12.45
CA GLU A 392 12.29 33.57 -12.15
C GLU A 392 13.47 34.57 -12.11
N ARG A 393 14.57 34.17 -11.43
CA ARG A 393 15.79 35.01 -11.40
C ARG A 393 16.37 35.19 -12.81
N ALA A 394 16.55 34.10 -13.55
CA ALA A 394 17.09 34.15 -14.91
C ALA A 394 16.18 34.95 -15.87
N ALA A 395 14.88 34.89 -15.70
CA ALA A 395 13.91 35.66 -16.48
C ALA A 395 13.99 37.15 -16.17
N ALA A 396 14.15 37.53 -14.90
CA ALA A 396 14.30 38.92 -14.48
C ALA A 396 15.56 39.58 -15.09
N GLU A 397 16.68 38.84 -15.16
CA GLU A 397 17.94 39.33 -15.76
C GLU A 397 17.82 39.71 -17.25
N ILE A 398 16.95 39.01 -17.99
CA ILE A 398 16.80 39.23 -19.46
C ILE A 398 15.47 39.93 -19.82
N GLY A 399 14.69 40.39 -18.83
CA GLY A 399 13.39 41.03 -19.05
C GLY A 399 12.36 40.14 -19.74
N ALA A 400 12.35 38.84 -19.41
CA ALA A 400 11.43 37.83 -19.95
C ALA A 400 10.45 37.37 -18.87
N ARG A 401 9.46 36.56 -19.27
CA ARG A 401 8.62 35.82 -18.30
C ARG A 401 9.31 34.52 -17.91
N PRO A 402 9.10 34.01 -16.67
CA PRO A 402 9.73 32.74 -16.25
C PRO A 402 9.45 31.55 -17.19
N GLU A 403 8.26 31.49 -17.76
CA GLU A 403 7.84 30.43 -18.69
C GLU A 403 8.54 30.53 -20.07
N GLU A 404 9.13 31.70 -20.38
CA GLU A 404 9.86 31.94 -21.63
C GLU A 404 11.36 31.61 -21.50
N VAL A 405 11.78 31.10 -20.34
CA VAL A 405 13.19 30.78 -20.05
C VAL A 405 13.37 29.27 -19.91
N GLU A 406 14.43 28.75 -20.50
CA GLU A 406 14.94 27.41 -20.26
C GLU A 406 16.42 27.54 -19.82
N ILE A 407 16.73 26.95 -18.67
CA ILE A 407 18.10 26.92 -18.12
C ILE A 407 18.74 25.60 -18.54
N ASP A 408 19.78 25.67 -19.35
CA ASP A 408 20.57 24.54 -19.81
C ASP A 408 21.90 24.48 -19.03
N MET A 409 22.00 23.50 -18.12
CA MET A 409 23.17 23.20 -17.30
C MET A 409 24.11 22.17 -17.99
N GLY A 410 23.95 21.93 -19.27
CA GLY A 410 24.67 20.92 -20.03
C GLY A 410 24.23 19.50 -19.77
N THR A 411 24.09 19.10 -18.52
CA THR A 411 23.62 17.77 -18.09
C THR A 411 22.12 17.72 -17.83
N ARG A 412 21.49 18.86 -17.56
CA ARG A 412 20.06 18.97 -17.24
C ARG A 412 19.50 20.26 -17.80
N ARG A 413 18.24 20.21 -18.21
CA ARG A 413 17.46 21.38 -18.60
C ARG A 413 16.36 21.61 -17.60
N PHE A 414 16.23 22.85 -17.15
CA PHE A 414 15.20 23.26 -16.19
C PHE A 414 14.28 24.27 -16.85
N ARG A 415 12.99 24.10 -16.60
CA ARG A 415 11.93 24.96 -17.11
C ARG A 415 11.04 25.36 -15.95
N TYR A 416 10.42 26.51 -16.08
CA TYR A 416 9.41 26.93 -15.12
C TYR A 416 8.23 25.98 -15.17
N LEU A 417 7.81 25.49 -14.00
CA LEU A 417 6.67 24.58 -13.83
C LEU A 417 5.50 25.34 -13.25
N LYS A 418 4.43 25.45 -14.01
CA LYS A 418 3.16 25.98 -13.49
C LYS A 418 2.45 24.89 -12.70
N ILE A 419 2.20 25.16 -11.41
CA ILE A 419 1.53 24.23 -10.51
C ILE A 419 0.13 24.74 -10.19
N PHE A 420 -0.84 23.81 -10.28
CA PHE A 420 -2.19 23.96 -9.75
C PHE A 420 -2.34 22.91 -8.63
N THR A 421 -2.49 23.37 -7.39
CA THR A 421 -2.60 22.49 -6.24
C THR A 421 -4.06 22.25 -5.91
N VAL A 422 -4.51 21.01 -6.05
CA VAL A 422 -5.80 20.53 -5.57
C VAL A 422 -5.60 19.98 -4.17
N ARG A 423 -6.15 20.64 -3.17
CA ARG A 423 -5.89 20.33 -1.77
C ARG A 423 -7.13 20.63 -0.91
N PRO A 424 -7.54 19.71 0.00
CA PRO A 424 -8.65 19.99 0.89
C PRO A 424 -8.31 21.12 1.87
N ASN A 425 -9.28 21.95 2.17
CA ASN A 425 -9.19 23.03 3.16
C ASN A 425 -9.47 22.57 4.59
N ALA A 426 -10.03 21.37 4.76
CA ALA A 426 -10.34 20.73 6.03
C ALA A 426 -9.91 19.25 5.97
N PRO A 427 -9.71 18.57 7.12
CA PRO A 427 -9.40 17.14 7.16
C PRO A 427 -10.47 16.33 6.42
N LEU A 428 -10.03 15.29 5.70
CA LEU A 428 -10.91 14.33 5.06
C LEU A 428 -11.68 13.51 6.11
N ALA A 429 -12.82 12.95 5.71
CA ALA A 429 -13.73 12.28 6.63
C ALA A 429 -13.16 10.99 7.22
N GLY A 430 -12.35 10.26 6.46
CA GLY A 430 -11.81 8.96 6.83
C GLY A 430 -10.31 8.94 7.13
N THR A 431 -9.86 7.85 7.75
CA THR A 431 -8.44 7.52 7.90
C THR A 431 -7.95 6.73 6.68
N ALA A 432 -6.64 6.50 6.59
CA ALA A 432 -6.04 5.72 5.50
C ALA A 432 -6.54 4.26 5.39
N LEU A 433 -7.16 3.71 6.44
CA LEU A 433 -7.69 2.34 6.49
C LEU A 433 -9.22 2.28 6.62
N ASP A 434 -9.92 3.41 6.55
CA ASP A 434 -11.37 3.48 6.66
C ASP A 434 -12.04 3.44 5.29
N PHE A 435 -12.40 2.24 4.85
CA PHE A 435 -13.12 1.99 3.60
C PHE A 435 -14.63 1.91 3.82
N SER A 436 -15.19 2.78 4.64
CA SER A 436 -16.64 2.84 4.87
C SER A 436 -17.34 3.75 3.85
N GLY A 437 -18.57 3.43 3.49
CA GLY A 437 -19.38 4.28 2.61
C GLY A 437 -19.68 5.66 3.21
N GLU A 438 -19.61 5.78 4.53
CA GLU A 438 -19.84 7.05 5.26
C GLU A 438 -18.72 8.07 4.99
N THR A 439 -17.49 7.60 4.73
CA THR A 439 -16.32 8.47 4.48
C THR A 439 -16.03 8.63 2.99
N ILE A 440 -16.20 7.58 2.18
CA ILE A 440 -15.89 7.55 0.75
C ILE A 440 -16.68 8.62 -0.02
N GLY A 441 -18.00 8.69 0.16
CA GLY A 441 -18.85 9.64 -0.56
C GLY A 441 -18.50 11.10 -0.29
N PRO A 442 -18.41 11.54 0.98
CA PRO A 442 -17.98 12.90 1.33
C PRO A 442 -16.59 13.26 0.79
N ASP A 443 -15.59 12.36 0.90
CA ASP A 443 -14.23 12.62 0.43
C ASP A 443 -14.17 12.74 -1.10
N LEU A 444 -14.90 11.91 -1.83
CA LEU A 444 -15.02 12.00 -3.29
C LEU A 444 -15.62 13.34 -3.72
N LEU A 445 -16.74 13.75 -3.10
CA LEU A 445 -17.38 15.01 -3.40
C LEU A 445 -16.49 16.21 -3.07
N HIS A 446 -15.70 16.11 -1.98
CA HIS A 446 -14.75 17.15 -1.60
C HIS A 446 -13.66 17.29 -2.68
N GLY A 447 -13.06 16.18 -3.12
CA GLY A 447 -12.06 16.19 -4.20
C GLY A 447 -12.58 16.74 -5.51
N TYR A 448 -13.81 16.40 -5.88
CA TYR A 448 -14.47 16.95 -7.07
C TYR A 448 -14.60 18.49 -7.00
N ARG A 449 -15.10 19.04 -5.87
CA ARG A 449 -15.28 20.50 -5.70
C ARG A 449 -13.95 21.25 -5.71
N ASP A 450 -12.94 20.74 -5.02
CA ASP A 450 -11.62 21.38 -4.97
C ASP A 450 -10.95 21.36 -6.35
N ALA A 451 -11.13 20.29 -7.12
CA ALA A 451 -10.64 20.21 -8.48
C ALA A 451 -11.33 21.19 -9.41
N CYS A 452 -12.67 21.35 -9.35
CA CYS A 452 -13.39 22.31 -10.16
C CYS A 452 -12.85 23.74 -9.96
N ALA A 453 -12.59 24.14 -8.71
CA ALA A 453 -12.02 25.46 -8.41
C ALA A 453 -10.63 25.66 -9.04
N GLN A 454 -9.80 24.61 -9.06
CA GLN A 454 -8.47 24.69 -9.69
C GLN A 454 -8.54 24.60 -11.22
N ILE A 455 -9.51 23.91 -11.78
CA ILE A 455 -9.76 23.87 -13.23
C ILE A 455 -10.14 25.27 -13.74
N GLU A 456 -10.95 26.01 -13.01
CA GLU A 456 -11.27 27.42 -13.34
C GLU A 456 -9.99 28.28 -13.39
N ASN A 457 -9.12 28.16 -12.38
CA ASN A 457 -7.83 28.83 -12.34
C ASN A 457 -6.92 28.44 -13.52
N PHE A 458 -6.92 27.16 -13.87
CA PHE A 458 -6.18 26.65 -15.04
C PHE A 458 -6.73 27.23 -16.36
N LEU A 459 -8.05 27.28 -16.55
CA LEU A 459 -8.65 27.81 -17.77
C LEU A 459 -8.33 29.29 -17.96
N ALA A 460 -8.39 30.08 -16.86
CA ALA A 460 -7.99 31.49 -16.90
C ALA A 460 -6.50 31.66 -17.28
N TYR A 461 -5.61 30.83 -16.72
CA TYR A 461 -4.21 30.79 -17.06
C TYR A 461 -3.96 30.36 -18.52
N ALA A 462 -4.65 29.34 -19.00
CA ALA A 462 -4.51 28.83 -20.37
C ALA A 462 -4.92 29.87 -21.42
N GLN A 463 -5.94 30.70 -21.14
CA GLN A 463 -6.32 31.82 -22.02
C GLN A 463 -5.18 32.85 -22.15
N GLN A 464 -4.51 33.20 -21.04
CA GLN A 464 -3.37 34.12 -21.04
C GLN A 464 -2.14 33.50 -21.74
N ALA A 465 -1.97 32.17 -21.65
CA ALA A 465 -0.83 31.46 -22.24
C ALA A 465 -0.79 31.47 -23.78
N LYS A 466 -1.93 31.69 -24.44
CA LYS A 466 -2.01 31.81 -25.92
C LYS A 466 -1.11 32.90 -26.51
N PHE A 467 -0.66 33.86 -25.70
CA PHE A 467 0.17 35.00 -26.11
C PHE A 467 1.64 34.87 -25.70
N ARG A 468 2.14 33.66 -25.43
CA ARG A 468 3.53 33.43 -25.02
C ARG A 468 4.50 33.52 -26.18
N ARG A 469 5.68 34.11 -25.90
CA ARG A 469 6.81 34.14 -26.84
C ARG A 469 7.56 32.80 -26.83
N PRO A 470 8.32 32.50 -27.91
CA PRO A 470 9.24 31.36 -27.92
C PRO A 470 10.23 31.41 -26.77
N ARG A 471 10.62 30.26 -26.24
CA ARG A 471 11.57 30.17 -25.14
C ARG A 471 12.98 30.63 -25.54
N ARG A 472 13.64 31.32 -24.62
CA ARG A 472 15.07 31.67 -24.70
C ARG A 472 15.84 30.64 -23.86
N VAL A 473 16.80 29.95 -24.48
CA VAL A 473 17.66 28.98 -23.81
C VAL A 473 18.89 29.71 -23.25
N LEU A 474 19.03 29.72 -21.93
CA LEU A 474 20.19 30.26 -21.23
C LEU A 474 21.11 29.09 -20.90
N ARG A 475 22.31 29.08 -21.48
CA ARG A 475 23.34 28.06 -21.21
C ARG A 475 24.25 28.52 -20.09
N PHE A 476 24.28 27.77 -19.00
CA PHE A 476 25.26 27.98 -17.94
C PHE A 476 26.43 26.99 -18.13
N SER A 477 27.61 27.48 -18.43
CA SER A 477 28.84 26.69 -18.43
C SER A 477 29.26 26.46 -16.97
N PRO A 478 29.67 25.24 -16.57
CA PRO A 478 30.14 24.96 -15.21
C PRO A 478 31.45 25.70 -14.85
N GLU A 479 32.07 26.43 -15.79
CA GLU A 479 33.31 27.23 -15.56
C GLU A 479 33.05 28.56 -14.82
N HIS A 480 31.79 28.98 -14.63
CA HIS A 480 31.40 30.22 -13.94
C HIS A 480 30.66 29.97 -12.66
N ASP A 481 31.16 29.08 -11.81
CA ASP A 481 30.68 28.98 -10.40
C ASP A 481 31.56 29.91 -9.54
N PRO A 482 31.04 31.10 -9.12
CA PRO A 482 31.83 32.03 -8.30
C PRO A 482 32.11 31.48 -6.88
N SER A 483 31.50 30.33 -6.48
CA SER A 483 31.75 29.69 -5.19
C SER A 483 33.02 28.80 -5.19
N ARG A 484 33.67 28.57 -6.34
CA ARG A 484 34.93 27.80 -6.45
C ARG A 484 36.22 28.61 -6.37
N THR A 485 36.11 29.91 -6.15
CA THR A 485 37.28 30.83 -6.03
C THR A 485 37.35 31.48 -4.65
N ALA A 486 36.89 30.84 -3.58
CA ALA A 486 37.13 31.27 -2.22
C ALA A 486 37.66 30.12 -1.36
#